data_8fecf8f938925785476c1ffa7b5ebfd3
#
_entry.id   8fecf8f938925785476c1ffa7b5ebfd3
#
_cell.length_a   1.000
_cell.length_b   1.000
_cell.length_c   1.000
_cell.angle_alpha   90.00
_cell.angle_beta   90.00
_cell.angle_gamma   90.00
#
_symmetry.space_group_name_H-M   'P 1'
#
loop_
_entity.id
_entity.type
_entity.pdbx_description
1 polymer ?
#
loop_
_entity_poly.entity_id
_entity_poly.type
_entity_poly.pdbx_seq_one_letter_code
_entity_poly.pdbx_strand_id
1 'polypeptide(L)'
;RRLLRRAARHGRMLGIDHPFLTDLVDTVIISSEVGYPELREHESYIKKVIGTEEERFYKTIDSGMNILNGMIQHLHETHKKILSGLDVFKLNDTFGFPLDLTKEIAAEAGLGIDEAAFHVEMTRQRERARAERLAKDISGWSEDLFGELNAEPTEFDGYDVLKETAKVLALSDGEELNDAVSTDYEERENVLVVLDRTPFYAEMGGQVADHGYLTSGTANLKVNQVKKTPKGFYVHTCTLLDGTIRVGDTVTAAVDEQRRASICRNHTATHLLQAALREVLGDHVHQAGSYQDASITHFDFTHFSAVTPEELARVEKIVNDKIFESMNVTVKEMPIEEAKKLGAMALFGEKYGKVVRVVDIEGWSTEFCGGTHVKNTAQIGGFKIVSESSVAAGIRRIEAVTGRNLLIRANMQEAMLHTVANTLKANNVAALPARAEAVMAENKAMSKELEDIKAKVAASKVTSLFDNAETVGDVKIASAYFTGTSGDTLRGMCDTIRDSAKAAAVAVLVGKSDDKITMAVTVTKDAQAKGLKAGNLVKEISAIAGGKGGGKPDFAMAGLKDETKIDEALAAVKGIVEKQLG
;
A
#
# COMPACT_ATOMS: atom_id res chain seq x y z
N ARG A 1 -18.71 12.94 11.07
CA ARG A 1 -17.81 11.92 11.64
C ARG A 1 -17.64 12.06 13.15
N ARG A 2 -17.19 13.22 13.69
CA ARG A 2 -16.97 13.40 15.14
C ARG A 2 -18.22 13.07 15.96
N LEU A 3 -19.39 13.64 15.61
CA LEU A 3 -20.67 13.40 16.31
C LEU A 3 -21.08 11.92 16.22
N LEU A 4 -20.94 11.29 15.05
CA LEU A 4 -21.27 9.88 14.85
C LEU A 4 -20.40 8.97 15.72
N ARG A 5 -19.07 9.18 15.72
CA ARG A 5 -18.15 8.40 16.55
C ARG A 5 -18.39 8.59 18.04
N ARG A 6 -18.77 9.81 18.46
CA ARG A 6 -19.16 10.08 19.85
C ARG A 6 -20.44 9.35 20.21
N ALA A 7 -21.45 9.36 19.34
CA ALA A 7 -22.71 8.63 19.55
C ALA A 7 -22.48 7.11 19.62
N ALA A 8 -21.69 6.54 18.70
CA ALA A 8 -21.33 5.11 18.71
C ALA A 8 -20.61 4.69 20.00
N ARG A 9 -19.68 5.53 20.52
CA ARG A 9 -19.04 5.29 21.83
C ARG A 9 -20.05 5.25 22.96
N HIS A 10 -20.94 6.24 23.05
CA HIS A 10 -21.96 6.26 24.11
C HIS A 10 -22.91 5.08 24.02
N GLY A 11 -23.29 4.64 22.80
CA GLY A 11 -24.04 3.40 22.61
C GLY A 11 -23.30 2.19 23.20
N ARG A 12 -21.98 2.08 22.95
CA ARG A 12 -21.14 1.03 23.52
C ARG A 12 -21.11 1.06 25.06
N MET A 13 -21.00 2.25 25.66
CA MET A 13 -21.06 2.43 27.12
C MET A 13 -22.42 2.01 27.73
N LEU A 14 -23.49 2.15 26.94
CA LEU A 14 -24.84 1.71 27.31
C LEU A 14 -25.09 0.21 27.06
N GLY A 15 -24.07 -0.53 26.59
CA GLY A 15 -24.14 -1.98 26.35
C GLY A 15 -24.58 -2.39 24.96
N ILE A 16 -24.65 -1.46 23.99
CA ILE A 16 -24.94 -1.78 22.60
C ILE A 16 -23.63 -2.24 21.95
N ASP A 17 -23.54 -3.52 21.60
CA ASP A 17 -22.34 -4.17 21.07
C ASP A 17 -22.27 -4.30 19.54
N HIS A 18 -23.25 -3.75 18.84
CA HIS A 18 -23.39 -3.78 17.37
C HIS A 18 -23.65 -2.36 16.82
N PRO A 19 -23.41 -2.13 15.53
CA PRO A 19 -23.80 -0.89 14.85
C PRO A 19 -25.31 -0.66 14.97
N PHE A 20 -25.72 0.53 15.40
CA PHE A 20 -27.12 0.88 15.67
C PHE A 20 -27.54 2.25 15.11
N LEU A 21 -26.58 3.08 14.68
CA LEU A 21 -26.88 4.44 14.24
C LEU A 21 -27.66 4.46 12.92
N THR A 22 -27.55 3.40 12.12
CA THR A 22 -28.35 3.24 10.90
C THR A 22 -29.84 3.12 11.19
N ASP A 23 -30.23 2.52 12.33
CA ASP A 23 -31.63 2.35 12.74
C ASP A 23 -32.28 3.68 13.12
N LEU A 24 -31.46 4.66 13.53
CA LEU A 24 -31.93 6.00 13.87
C LEU A 24 -32.20 6.87 12.64
N VAL A 25 -31.67 6.50 11.46
CA VAL A 25 -31.81 7.29 10.22
C VAL A 25 -33.27 7.46 9.85
N ASP A 26 -34.07 6.41 9.93
CA ASP A 26 -35.49 6.45 9.61
C ASP A 26 -36.26 7.46 10.49
N THR A 27 -35.96 7.44 11.78
CA THR A 27 -36.57 8.37 12.74
C THR A 27 -36.20 9.82 12.44
N VAL A 28 -34.93 10.07 12.08
CA VAL A 28 -34.44 11.41 11.71
C VAL A 28 -35.10 11.88 10.40
N ILE A 29 -35.20 11.01 9.41
CA ILE A 29 -35.87 11.35 8.15
C ILE A 29 -37.31 11.69 8.39
N ILE A 30 -38.09 10.83 9.06
CA ILE A 30 -39.53 11.07 9.36
C ILE A 30 -39.72 12.40 10.09
N SER A 31 -38.84 12.75 11.02
CA SER A 31 -38.98 13.99 11.80
C SER A 31 -38.58 15.25 11.03
N SER A 32 -37.80 15.12 9.95
CA SER A 32 -37.14 16.26 9.29
C SER A 32 -37.50 16.40 7.80
N GLU A 33 -38.12 15.40 7.16
CA GLU A 33 -38.38 15.39 5.70
C GLU A 33 -39.34 16.51 5.23
N VAL A 34 -40.16 17.04 6.11
CA VAL A 34 -41.02 18.19 5.76
C VAL A 34 -40.20 19.45 5.44
N GLY A 35 -39.09 19.65 6.15
CA GLY A 35 -38.16 20.76 5.91
C GLY A 35 -37.00 20.42 4.98
N TYR A 36 -36.68 19.14 4.84
CA TYR A 36 -35.54 18.61 4.12
C TYR A 36 -35.94 17.35 3.31
N PRO A 37 -36.74 17.49 2.23
CA PRO A 37 -37.25 16.35 1.45
C PRO A 37 -36.14 15.49 0.81
N GLU A 38 -34.97 16.08 0.54
CA GLU A 38 -33.80 15.40 0.02
C GLU A 38 -33.28 14.28 0.94
N LEU A 39 -33.61 14.31 2.23
CA LEU A 39 -33.23 13.24 3.16
C LEU A 39 -33.91 11.92 2.79
N ARG A 40 -35.17 11.98 2.35
CA ARG A 40 -35.91 10.79 1.88
C ARG A 40 -35.37 10.26 0.56
N GLU A 41 -35.02 11.14 -0.36
CA GLU A 41 -34.45 10.78 -1.64
C GLU A 41 -33.10 10.07 -1.49
N HIS A 42 -32.31 10.48 -0.48
CA HIS A 42 -30.97 9.94 -0.23
C HIS A 42 -30.89 8.93 0.94
N GLU A 43 -32.01 8.40 1.42
CA GLU A 43 -32.07 7.51 2.58
C GLU A 43 -31.09 6.34 2.51
N SER A 44 -31.10 5.59 1.40
CA SER A 44 -30.23 4.42 1.22
C SER A 44 -28.74 4.79 1.25
N TYR A 45 -28.40 5.92 0.66
CA TYR A 45 -27.03 6.46 0.68
C TYR A 45 -26.61 6.89 2.09
N ILE A 46 -27.49 7.61 2.82
CA ILE A 46 -27.24 8.05 4.20
C ILE A 46 -26.99 6.84 5.10
N LYS A 47 -27.84 5.82 5.05
CA LYS A 47 -27.68 4.58 5.81
C LYS A 47 -26.37 3.88 5.50
N LYS A 48 -26.00 3.79 4.22
CA LYS A 48 -24.75 3.16 3.80
C LYS A 48 -23.51 3.91 4.31
N VAL A 49 -23.51 5.25 4.25
CA VAL A 49 -22.40 6.08 4.75
C VAL A 49 -22.27 5.98 6.27
N ILE A 50 -23.38 6.07 7.01
CA ILE A 50 -23.38 5.98 8.47
C ILE A 50 -22.94 4.59 8.91
N GLY A 51 -23.50 3.52 8.35
CA GLY A 51 -23.16 2.15 8.69
C GLY A 51 -21.68 1.83 8.42
N THR A 52 -21.17 2.22 7.25
CA THR A 52 -19.74 2.03 6.91
C THR A 52 -18.81 2.78 7.88
N GLU A 53 -19.14 4.01 8.27
CA GLU A 53 -18.31 4.78 9.22
C GLU A 53 -18.40 4.19 10.64
N GLU A 54 -19.59 3.73 11.04
CA GLU A 54 -19.82 3.08 12.33
C GLU A 54 -19.07 1.75 12.44
N GLU A 55 -19.17 0.86 11.44
CA GLU A 55 -18.44 -0.41 11.40
C GLU A 55 -16.93 -0.21 11.45
N ARG A 56 -16.40 0.74 10.67
CA ARG A 56 -14.96 1.09 10.70
C ARG A 56 -14.56 1.60 12.07
N PHE A 57 -15.40 2.40 12.70
CA PHE A 57 -15.13 2.96 14.01
C PHE A 57 -15.14 1.87 15.09
N TYR A 58 -16.06 0.91 15.04
CA TYR A 58 -16.06 -0.24 15.96
C TYR A 58 -14.77 -1.03 15.89
N LYS A 59 -14.26 -1.31 14.69
CA LYS A 59 -12.95 -1.99 14.51
C LYS A 59 -11.77 -1.20 15.08
N THR A 60 -11.83 0.12 14.97
CA THR A 60 -10.76 1.03 15.42
C THR A 60 -10.84 1.28 16.92
N ILE A 61 -12.06 1.40 17.48
CA ILE A 61 -12.27 1.77 18.88
C ILE A 61 -11.75 0.68 19.82
N ASP A 62 -12.01 -0.60 19.53
CA ASP A 62 -11.59 -1.71 20.40
C ASP A 62 -10.05 -1.75 20.53
N SER A 63 -9.32 -1.56 19.43
CA SER A 63 -7.86 -1.50 19.45
C SER A 63 -7.34 -0.24 20.15
N GLY A 64 -7.89 0.93 19.83
CA GLY A 64 -7.49 2.21 20.41
C GLY A 64 -7.82 2.30 21.90
N MET A 65 -8.98 1.79 22.33
CA MET A 65 -9.39 1.72 23.74
C MET A 65 -8.47 0.84 24.56
N ASN A 66 -8.09 -0.35 24.06
CA ASN A 66 -7.17 -1.24 24.76
C ASN A 66 -5.80 -0.58 24.98
N ILE A 67 -5.29 0.12 23.97
CA ILE A 67 -4.01 0.84 24.07
C ILE A 67 -4.13 2.01 25.05
N LEU A 68 -5.20 2.81 24.93
CA LEU A 68 -5.43 3.97 25.83
C LEU A 68 -5.61 3.52 27.28
N ASN A 69 -6.37 2.46 27.53
CA ASN A 69 -6.54 1.90 28.86
C ASN A 69 -5.21 1.41 29.46
N GLY A 70 -4.36 0.77 28.65
CA GLY A 70 -3.00 0.40 29.07
C GLY A 70 -2.14 1.61 29.44
N MET A 71 -2.23 2.72 28.66
CA MET A 71 -1.55 3.97 28.96
C MET A 71 -2.07 4.62 30.26
N ILE A 72 -3.39 4.62 30.46
CA ILE A 72 -4.05 5.14 31.67
C ILE A 72 -3.60 4.34 32.90
N GLN A 73 -3.61 3.01 32.82
CA GLN A 73 -3.16 2.14 33.90
C GLN A 73 -1.68 2.42 34.26
N HIS A 74 -0.81 2.52 33.26
CA HIS A 74 0.60 2.84 33.48
C HIS A 74 0.81 4.21 34.15
N LEU A 75 -0.02 5.22 33.81
CA LEU A 75 0.05 6.53 34.43
C LEU A 75 -0.41 6.48 35.89
N HIS A 76 -1.45 5.71 36.22
CA HIS A 76 -1.88 5.49 37.60
C HIS A 76 -0.80 4.79 38.44
N GLU A 77 -0.16 3.74 37.89
CA GLU A 77 0.93 3.01 38.54
C GLU A 77 2.17 3.90 38.79
N THR A 78 2.45 4.85 37.87
CA THR A 78 3.58 5.77 37.96
C THR A 78 3.25 7.11 38.63
N HIS A 79 2.02 7.26 39.14
CA HIS A 79 1.49 8.51 39.75
C HIS A 79 1.59 9.75 38.85
N LYS A 80 1.62 9.58 37.54
CA LYS A 80 1.57 10.68 36.57
C LYS A 80 0.13 11.03 36.23
N LYS A 81 -0.13 12.31 35.95
CA LYS A 81 -1.49 12.82 35.69
C LYS A 81 -1.70 13.35 34.28
N ILE A 82 -0.69 13.26 33.41
CA ILE A 82 -0.76 13.84 32.06
C ILE A 82 -0.29 12.79 31.06
N LEU A 83 -1.12 12.48 30.07
CA LEU A 83 -0.75 11.69 28.88
C LEU A 83 0.19 12.51 28.00
N SER A 84 1.29 11.89 27.54
CA SER A 84 2.23 12.58 26.68
C SER A 84 1.62 12.89 25.31
N GLY A 85 1.89 14.06 24.77
CA GLY A 85 1.40 14.45 23.44
C GLY A 85 1.87 13.51 22.33
N LEU A 86 3.05 12.87 22.49
CA LEU A 86 3.56 11.87 21.55
C LEU A 86 2.73 10.59 21.54
N ASP A 87 2.29 10.12 22.71
CA ASP A 87 1.44 8.90 22.80
C ASP A 87 0.04 9.20 22.26
N VAL A 88 -0.51 10.38 22.53
CA VAL A 88 -1.77 10.86 21.96
C VAL A 88 -1.66 11.01 20.44
N PHE A 89 -0.52 11.51 19.94
CA PHE A 89 -0.26 11.59 18.50
C PHE A 89 -0.22 10.19 17.86
N LYS A 90 0.46 9.21 18.46
CA LYS A 90 0.46 7.82 17.97
C LYS A 90 -0.94 7.21 17.93
N LEU A 91 -1.76 7.42 18.97
CA LEU A 91 -3.15 6.98 18.98
C LEU A 91 -3.95 7.59 17.81
N ASN A 92 -3.73 8.86 17.51
CA ASN A 92 -4.43 9.55 16.44
C ASN A 92 -3.93 9.15 15.05
N ASP A 93 -2.62 9.17 14.84
CA ASP A 93 -1.98 8.97 13.53
C ASP A 93 -1.96 7.51 13.10
N THR A 94 -1.54 6.60 13.99
CA THR A 94 -1.35 5.19 13.67
C THR A 94 -2.64 4.39 13.81
N PHE A 95 -3.42 4.66 14.85
CA PHE A 95 -4.63 3.89 15.17
C PHE A 95 -5.94 4.62 14.82
N GLY A 96 -5.85 5.86 14.28
CA GLY A 96 -7.02 6.63 13.89
C GLY A 96 -7.96 7.01 15.04
N PHE A 97 -7.48 6.98 16.31
CA PHE A 97 -8.26 7.25 17.50
C PHE A 97 -8.34 8.78 17.73
N PRO A 98 -9.52 9.40 17.69
CA PRO A 98 -9.64 10.86 17.69
C PRO A 98 -9.14 11.52 18.97
N LEU A 99 -8.43 12.66 18.84
CA LEU A 99 -7.95 13.45 19.97
C LEU A 99 -9.08 13.81 20.96
N ASP A 100 -10.23 14.26 20.43
CA ASP A 100 -11.36 14.67 21.27
C ASP A 100 -11.87 13.51 22.15
N LEU A 101 -11.86 12.28 21.60
CA LEU A 101 -12.24 11.08 22.32
C LEU A 101 -11.18 10.67 23.35
N THR A 102 -9.89 10.80 23.01
CA THR A 102 -8.79 10.57 23.96
C THR A 102 -8.87 11.53 25.14
N LYS A 103 -9.19 12.80 24.90
CA LYS A 103 -9.41 13.82 25.94
C LYS A 103 -10.54 13.45 26.89
N GLU A 104 -11.68 13.06 26.34
CA GLU A 104 -12.87 12.71 27.10
C GLU A 104 -12.61 11.53 28.03
N ILE A 105 -11.98 10.46 27.52
CA ILE A 105 -11.65 9.26 28.30
C ILE A 105 -10.55 9.54 29.34
N ALA A 106 -9.53 10.32 28.99
CA ALA A 106 -8.50 10.72 29.94
C ALA A 106 -9.09 11.55 31.10
N ALA A 107 -9.98 12.50 30.79
CA ALA A 107 -10.67 13.32 31.79
C ALA A 107 -11.57 12.47 32.72
N GLU A 108 -12.29 11.48 32.19
CA GLU A 108 -13.07 10.51 32.97
C GLU A 108 -12.17 9.71 33.94
N ALA A 109 -10.93 9.41 33.55
CA ALA A 109 -9.94 8.76 34.39
C ALA A 109 -9.17 9.72 35.33
N GLY A 110 -9.54 11.01 35.37
CA GLY A 110 -8.88 12.03 36.18
C GLY A 110 -7.49 12.45 35.67
N LEU A 111 -7.22 12.24 34.38
CA LEU A 111 -5.96 12.55 33.73
C LEU A 111 -6.10 13.70 32.72
N GLY A 112 -5.03 14.46 32.52
CA GLY A 112 -4.90 15.47 31.48
C GLY A 112 -4.16 14.96 30.25
N ILE A 113 -4.11 15.78 29.21
CA ILE A 113 -3.36 15.53 27.97
C ILE A 113 -2.42 16.70 27.69
N ASP A 114 -1.21 16.41 27.23
CA ASP A 114 -0.29 17.42 26.69
C ASP A 114 -0.66 17.76 25.24
N GLU A 115 -1.64 18.65 25.09
CA GLU A 115 -2.12 19.09 23.78
C GLU A 115 -1.07 19.89 23.01
N ALA A 116 -0.23 20.65 23.71
CA ALA A 116 0.81 21.44 23.07
C ALA A 116 1.82 20.53 22.34
N ALA A 117 2.29 19.48 23.01
CA ALA A 117 3.19 18.50 22.41
C ALA A 117 2.48 17.71 21.28
N PHE A 118 1.20 17.37 21.40
CA PHE A 118 0.43 16.76 20.32
C PHE A 118 0.39 17.65 19.07
N HIS A 119 0.10 18.95 19.22
CA HIS A 119 0.06 19.88 18.09
C HIS A 119 1.42 20.09 17.44
N VAL A 120 2.52 20.05 18.22
CA VAL A 120 3.89 20.08 17.68
C VAL A 120 4.13 18.88 16.75
N GLU A 121 3.77 17.66 17.17
CA GLU A 121 3.95 16.45 16.35
C GLU A 121 3.05 16.47 15.10
N MET A 122 1.80 16.94 15.21
CA MET A 122 0.90 17.15 14.07
C MET A 122 1.45 18.18 13.08
N THR A 123 2.10 19.23 13.57
CA THR A 123 2.74 20.25 12.72
C THR A 123 3.96 19.66 12.01
N ARG A 124 4.82 18.93 12.71
CA ARG A 124 5.97 18.23 12.13
C ARG A 124 5.55 17.24 11.04
N GLN A 125 4.45 16.53 11.22
CA GLN A 125 3.92 15.62 10.20
C GLN A 125 3.48 16.40 8.96
N ARG A 126 2.74 17.51 9.14
CA ARG A 126 2.32 18.39 8.03
C ARG A 126 3.50 19.01 7.29
N GLU A 127 4.51 19.44 8.02
CA GLU A 127 5.74 20.01 7.44
C GLU A 127 6.53 18.98 6.65
N ARG A 128 6.66 17.73 7.13
CA ARG A 128 7.26 16.63 6.36
C ARG A 128 6.50 16.36 5.06
N ALA A 129 5.18 16.24 5.15
CA ALA A 129 4.33 16.05 3.97
C ALA A 129 4.39 17.24 3.00
N ARG A 130 4.56 18.47 3.51
CA ARG A 130 4.76 19.69 2.72
C ARG A 130 6.16 19.73 2.09
N ALA A 131 7.20 19.37 2.86
CA ALA A 131 8.58 19.32 2.38
C ALA A 131 8.75 18.25 1.28
N GLU A 132 8.08 17.09 1.41
CA GLU A 132 8.04 16.06 0.37
C GLU A 132 7.32 16.54 -0.91
N ARG A 133 6.30 17.38 -0.78
CA ARG A 133 5.64 18.02 -1.93
C ARG A 133 6.53 19.09 -2.56
N LEU A 134 7.17 19.94 -1.74
CA LEU A 134 8.09 20.99 -2.22
C LEU A 134 9.37 20.41 -2.83
N ALA A 135 9.87 19.28 -2.35
CA ALA A 135 11.00 18.57 -2.95
C ALA A 135 10.65 17.96 -4.32
N LYS A 136 9.37 17.73 -4.61
CA LYS A 136 8.86 17.35 -5.94
C LYS A 136 8.58 18.56 -6.83
N ASP A 137 8.42 19.74 -6.26
CA ASP A 137 8.18 21.02 -6.97
C ASP A 137 9.53 21.75 -7.10
N ILE A 138 10.43 21.20 -7.94
CA ILE A 138 11.74 21.77 -8.24
C ILE A 138 11.57 22.96 -9.22
N SER A 139 10.80 23.94 -8.86
CA SER A 139 10.79 25.20 -9.60
C SER A 139 10.73 26.37 -8.62
N GLY A 140 11.89 26.65 -8.04
CA GLY A 140 12.11 27.81 -7.19
C GLY A 140 12.29 29.12 -7.98
N TRP A 141 11.63 29.31 -9.12
CA TRP A 141 11.59 30.64 -9.72
C TRP A 141 10.47 31.45 -9.07
N SER A 142 10.77 32.67 -8.66
CA SER A 142 9.76 33.55 -8.10
C SER A 142 8.77 33.92 -9.22
N GLU A 143 7.46 33.77 -8.99
CA GLU A 143 6.40 34.25 -9.88
C GLU A 143 6.55 35.74 -10.25
N ASP A 144 7.39 36.44 -9.53
CA ASP A 144 7.66 37.87 -9.65
C ASP A 144 8.60 38.24 -10.80
N LEU A 145 9.42 37.30 -11.31
CA LEU A 145 10.46 37.60 -12.30
C LEU A 145 9.89 38.20 -13.62
N PHE A 146 8.71 37.75 -14.05
CA PHE A 146 8.01 38.23 -15.21
C PHE A 146 6.83 39.16 -14.86
N GLY A 147 6.71 39.52 -13.58
CA GLY A 147 5.62 40.37 -13.09
C GLY A 147 5.64 41.79 -13.62
N GLU A 148 6.79 42.31 -13.99
CA GLU A 148 6.95 43.68 -14.55
C GLU A 148 7.12 43.69 -16.07
N LEU A 149 7.03 42.53 -16.73
CA LEU A 149 7.14 42.47 -18.20
C LEU A 149 6.03 43.30 -18.86
N ASN A 150 6.45 44.28 -19.67
CA ASN A 150 5.54 45.16 -20.43
C ASN A 150 5.33 44.61 -21.85
N ALA A 151 4.57 43.52 -21.92
CA ALA A 151 4.19 42.85 -23.16
C ALA A 151 2.76 42.34 -23.08
N GLU A 152 2.15 42.04 -24.22
CA GLU A 152 0.87 41.32 -24.25
C GLU A 152 1.05 39.89 -23.73
N PRO A 153 0.01 39.31 -23.08
CA PRO A 153 0.03 37.92 -22.65
C PRO A 153 0.32 36.96 -23.81
N THR A 154 0.96 35.83 -23.51
CA THR A 154 1.24 34.78 -24.51
C THR A 154 -0.06 34.24 -25.11
N GLU A 155 -0.20 34.23 -26.43
CA GLU A 155 -1.28 33.55 -27.13
C GLU A 155 -1.06 32.05 -27.13
N PHE A 156 -2.06 31.28 -26.71
CA PHE A 156 -1.97 29.81 -26.67
C PHE A 156 -2.75 29.17 -27.82
N ASP A 157 -2.03 28.65 -28.82
CA ASP A 157 -2.59 28.01 -30.02
C ASP A 157 -2.57 26.47 -29.97
N GLY A 158 -2.07 25.90 -28.88
CA GLY A 158 -1.76 24.48 -28.72
C GLY A 158 -2.96 23.52 -28.68
N TYR A 159 -4.19 24.01 -28.84
CA TYR A 159 -5.34 23.14 -29.07
C TYR A 159 -5.41 22.65 -30.52
N ASP A 160 -4.93 23.48 -31.48
CA ASP A 160 -5.07 23.22 -32.91
C ASP A 160 -3.73 22.95 -33.60
N VAL A 161 -2.64 23.52 -33.09
CA VAL A 161 -1.30 23.38 -33.68
C VAL A 161 -0.31 22.79 -32.67
N LEU A 162 0.65 22.00 -33.18
CA LEU A 162 1.72 21.40 -32.37
C LEU A 162 3.10 21.96 -32.71
N LYS A 163 3.16 22.82 -33.76
CA LYS A 163 4.38 23.45 -34.21
C LYS A 163 4.06 24.80 -34.84
N GLU A 164 4.74 25.84 -34.37
CA GLU A 164 4.57 27.20 -34.91
C GLU A 164 5.83 28.04 -34.76
N THR A 165 5.84 29.22 -35.39
CA THR A 165 6.90 30.20 -35.27
C THR A 165 6.50 31.26 -34.25
N ALA A 166 7.36 31.50 -33.27
CA ALA A 166 7.11 32.43 -32.18
C ALA A 166 8.30 33.36 -31.96
N LYS A 167 8.05 34.51 -31.35
CA LYS A 167 9.07 35.50 -31.00
C LYS A 167 9.38 35.42 -29.50
N VAL A 168 10.65 35.45 -29.14
CA VAL A 168 11.10 35.51 -27.74
C VAL A 168 10.83 36.91 -27.19
N LEU A 169 9.99 36.99 -26.16
CA LEU A 169 9.65 38.23 -25.44
C LEU A 169 10.55 38.50 -24.26
N ALA A 170 10.95 37.47 -23.54
CA ALA A 170 11.83 37.58 -22.37
C ALA A 170 12.62 36.28 -22.15
N LEU A 171 13.79 36.44 -21.57
CA LEU A 171 14.71 35.36 -21.17
C LEU A 171 15.16 35.55 -19.74
N SER A 172 15.45 34.42 -19.07
CA SER A 172 16.12 34.40 -17.76
C SER A 172 17.00 33.17 -17.64
N ASP A 173 18.05 33.26 -16.86
CA ASP A 173 18.90 32.14 -16.47
C ASP A 173 18.44 31.47 -15.15
N GLY A 174 17.26 31.88 -14.67
CA GLY A 174 16.66 31.42 -13.42
C GLY A 174 16.86 32.38 -12.23
N GLU A 175 17.79 33.35 -12.36
CA GLU A 175 18.08 34.34 -11.32
C GLU A 175 17.60 35.75 -11.71
N GLU A 176 17.90 36.20 -12.91
CA GLU A 176 17.55 37.54 -13.42
C GLU A 176 17.11 37.50 -14.89
N LEU A 177 16.50 38.61 -15.36
CA LEU A 177 16.19 38.80 -16.77
C LEU A 177 17.45 39.09 -17.54
N ASN A 178 17.61 38.46 -18.70
CA ASN A 178 18.76 38.57 -19.56
C ASN A 178 18.35 38.97 -21.00
N ASP A 179 19.16 39.77 -21.69
CA ASP A 179 18.97 40.05 -23.12
C ASP A 179 19.35 38.86 -24.00
N ALA A 180 20.30 38.01 -23.52
CA ALA A 180 20.76 36.81 -24.18
C ALA A 180 21.26 35.76 -23.18
N VAL A 181 21.06 34.49 -23.54
CA VAL A 181 21.60 33.35 -22.81
C VAL A 181 22.36 32.47 -23.79
N SER A 182 23.59 32.08 -23.45
CA SER A 182 24.44 31.26 -24.29
C SER A 182 25.06 30.08 -23.54
N THR A 183 25.42 29.05 -24.30
CA THR A 183 26.31 27.99 -23.85
C THR A 183 27.36 27.72 -24.91
N ASP A 184 28.60 27.51 -24.46
CA ASP A 184 29.73 27.28 -25.36
C ASP A 184 30.13 25.81 -25.51
N TYR A 185 29.97 24.99 -24.42
CA TYR A 185 30.40 23.59 -24.42
C TYR A 185 29.59 22.66 -23.51
N GLU A 186 28.79 23.18 -22.60
CA GLU A 186 27.97 22.39 -21.67
C GLU A 186 26.50 22.81 -21.77
N GLU A 187 25.59 21.86 -21.63
CA GLU A 187 24.16 22.14 -21.56
C GLU A 187 23.87 23.08 -20.37
N ARG A 188 23.07 24.12 -20.62
CA ARG A 188 22.65 25.05 -19.57
C ARG A 188 21.21 24.79 -19.17
N GLU A 189 21.01 24.29 -17.98
CA GLU A 189 19.70 24.01 -17.42
C GLU A 189 19.00 25.27 -16.88
N ASN A 190 17.69 25.17 -16.68
CA ASN A 190 16.83 26.20 -16.07
C ASN A 190 16.79 27.54 -16.82
N VAL A 191 16.98 27.54 -18.11
CA VAL A 191 16.75 28.72 -18.96
C VAL A 191 15.26 28.93 -19.09
N LEU A 192 14.76 30.12 -18.70
CA LEU A 192 13.35 30.47 -18.77
C LEU A 192 13.12 31.32 -20.03
N VAL A 193 12.14 30.91 -20.83
CA VAL A 193 11.79 31.57 -22.09
C VAL A 193 10.31 31.93 -22.11
N VAL A 194 9.98 33.19 -22.39
CA VAL A 194 8.62 33.66 -22.62
C VAL A 194 8.48 34.00 -24.11
N LEU A 195 7.43 33.46 -24.73
CA LEU A 195 7.11 33.66 -26.15
C LEU A 195 5.86 34.53 -26.32
N ASP A 196 5.72 35.18 -27.47
CA ASP A 196 4.50 35.93 -27.86
C ASP A 196 3.32 34.97 -28.11
N ARG A 197 3.58 33.79 -28.66
CA ARG A 197 2.62 32.68 -28.82
C ARG A 197 3.27 31.35 -28.59
N THR A 198 2.45 30.34 -28.27
CA THR A 198 2.99 29.01 -27.95
C THR A 198 1.99 27.88 -28.21
N PRO A 199 2.46 26.76 -28.81
CA PRO A 199 1.69 25.52 -28.90
C PRO A 199 1.79 24.67 -27.63
N PHE A 200 2.64 25.04 -26.66
CA PHE A 200 2.91 24.26 -25.46
C PHE A 200 1.84 24.48 -24.40
N TYR A 201 1.15 23.41 -24.02
CA TYR A 201 0.22 23.41 -22.88
C TYR A 201 0.98 23.61 -21.56
N ALA A 202 0.57 24.57 -20.77
CA ALA A 202 1.08 24.79 -19.42
C ALA A 202 0.40 23.83 -18.43
N GLU A 203 1.13 23.39 -17.39
CA GLU A 203 0.59 22.55 -16.34
C GLU A 203 -0.59 23.23 -15.64
N MET A 204 -1.79 22.66 -15.79
CA MET A 204 -3.00 23.09 -15.10
C MET A 204 -4.12 22.05 -15.21
N GLY A 205 -5.11 22.12 -14.29
CA GLY A 205 -6.29 21.24 -14.33
C GLY A 205 -5.98 19.75 -14.19
N GLY A 206 -4.83 19.40 -13.59
CA GLY A 206 -4.37 18.00 -13.43
C GLY A 206 -3.60 17.46 -14.64
N GLN A 207 -3.60 18.16 -15.80
CA GLN A 207 -2.79 17.77 -16.93
C GLN A 207 -1.39 18.35 -16.81
N VAL A 208 -0.36 17.51 -16.99
CA VAL A 208 1.04 17.94 -17.00
C VAL A 208 1.37 18.82 -18.21
N ALA A 209 2.40 19.65 -18.08
CA ALA A 209 2.91 20.48 -19.18
C ALA A 209 3.45 19.64 -20.34
N ASP A 210 3.48 20.23 -21.53
CA ASP A 210 4.15 19.64 -22.68
C ASP A 210 5.67 19.73 -22.60
N HIS A 211 6.29 18.86 -23.34
CA HIS A 211 7.71 18.87 -23.67
C HIS A 211 7.91 19.07 -25.16
N GLY A 212 9.12 19.43 -25.57
CA GLY A 212 9.47 19.60 -26.97
C GLY A 212 10.72 20.43 -27.15
N TYR A 213 10.76 21.22 -28.23
CA TYR A 213 11.94 21.99 -28.57
C TYR A 213 11.59 23.41 -29.05
N LEU A 214 12.47 24.37 -28.72
CA LEU A 214 12.54 25.68 -29.31
C LEU A 214 13.82 25.75 -30.14
N THR A 215 13.70 25.95 -31.43
CA THR A 215 14.86 25.97 -32.33
C THR A 215 14.91 27.26 -33.13
N SER A 216 16.09 27.87 -33.25
CA SER A 216 16.38 29.00 -34.11
C SER A 216 17.61 28.70 -34.99
N GLY A 217 18.01 29.64 -35.80
CA GLY A 217 19.28 29.51 -36.54
C GLY A 217 20.53 29.57 -35.67
N THR A 218 20.41 29.95 -34.40
CA THR A 218 21.52 30.24 -33.48
C THR A 218 21.43 29.48 -32.16
N ALA A 219 20.33 28.78 -31.88
CA ALA A 219 20.13 28.06 -30.60
C ALA A 219 19.18 26.90 -30.74
N ASN A 220 19.39 25.90 -29.89
CA ASN A 220 18.52 24.74 -29.72
C ASN A 220 18.24 24.52 -28.25
N LEU A 221 16.97 24.58 -27.83
CA LEU A 221 16.53 24.44 -26.46
C LEU A 221 15.53 23.29 -26.36
N LYS A 222 15.68 22.47 -25.34
CA LYS A 222 14.72 21.45 -24.96
C LYS A 222 13.76 22.02 -23.89
N VAL A 223 12.46 22.01 -24.17
CA VAL A 223 11.42 22.42 -23.21
C VAL A 223 11.11 21.26 -22.29
N ASN A 224 11.33 21.45 -20.99
CA ASN A 224 11.12 20.44 -19.96
C ASN A 224 9.84 20.66 -19.13
N GLN A 225 9.39 21.92 -19.01
CA GLN A 225 8.19 22.30 -18.28
C GLN A 225 7.63 23.62 -18.85
N VAL A 226 6.33 23.82 -18.71
CA VAL A 226 5.67 25.08 -19.04
C VAL A 226 4.69 25.43 -17.92
N LYS A 227 4.77 26.65 -17.42
CA LYS A 227 3.84 27.20 -16.41
C LYS A 227 3.21 28.49 -16.94
N LYS A 228 1.97 28.75 -16.52
CA LYS A 228 1.26 29.98 -16.83
C LYS A 228 1.28 30.91 -15.62
N THR A 229 1.72 32.16 -15.84
CA THR A 229 1.70 33.19 -14.79
C THR A 229 0.28 33.77 -14.63
N PRO A 230 -0.03 34.43 -13.49
CA PRO A 230 -1.30 35.15 -13.31
C PRO A 230 -1.57 36.22 -14.35
N LYS A 231 -0.53 36.82 -14.94
CA LYS A 231 -0.61 37.80 -16.03
C LYS A 231 -0.83 37.18 -17.42
N GLY A 232 -0.85 35.83 -17.51
CA GLY A 232 -1.10 35.13 -18.76
C GLY A 232 0.13 34.79 -19.59
N PHE A 233 1.35 35.03 -19.10
CA PHE A 233 2.57 34.59 -19.77
C PHE A 233 2.78 33.08 -19.59
N TYR A 234 3.18 32.40 -20.67
CA TYR A 234 3.61 31.02 -20.64
C TYR A 234 5.14 30.99 -20.52
N VAL A 235 5.64 30.53 -19.38
CA VAL A 235 7.07 30.45 -19.09
C VAL A 235 7.54 29.02 -19.36
N HIS A 236 8.39 28.88 -20.38
CA HIS A 236 9.00 27.63 -20.79
C HIS A 236 10.30 27.45 -20.03
N THR A 237 10.39 26.44 -19.16
CA THR A 237 11.64 26.04 -18.51
C THR A 237 12.39 25.10 -19.44
N CYS A 238 13.54 25.54 -19.90
CA CYS A 238 14.31 24.88 -20.95
C CYS A 238 15.71 24.48 -20.47
N THR A 239 16.27 23.49 -21.16
CA THR A 239 17.70 23.23 -21.21
C THR A 239 18.23 23.78 -22.55
N LEU A 240 19.13 24.75 -22.53
CA LEU A 240 19.84 25.20 -23.72
C LEU A 240 20.91 24.19 -24.06
N LEU A 241 20.71 23.45 -25.17
CA LEU A 241 21.58 22.36 -25.60
C LEU A 241 22.81 22.90 -26.33
N ASP A 242 22.62 23.90 -27.17
CA ASP A 242 23.71 24.56 -27.89
C ASP A 242 23.32 25.97 -28.34
N GLY A 243 24.33 26.81 -28.55
CA GLY A 243 24.23 28.13 -29.18
C GLY A 243 23.86 29.27 -28.26
N THR A 244 23.24 30.32 -28.83
CA THR A 244 22.85 31.53 -28.11
C THR A 244 21.44 31.94 -28.52
N ILE A 245 20.57 32.12 -27.52
CA ILE A 245 19.21 32.66 -27.67
C ILE A 245 19.16 34.11 -27.17
N ARG A 246 18.44 34.98 -27.85
CA ARG A 246 18.29 36.39 -27.51
C ARG A 246 16.85 36.82 -27.46
N VAL A 247 16.55 37.84 -26.67
CA VAL A 247 15.27 38.54 -26.71
C VAL A 247 15.07 39.10 -28.13
N GLY A 248 13.88 38.88 -28.69
CA GLY A 248 13.54 39.27 -30.04
C GLY A 248 13.85 38.22 -31.12
N ASP A 249 14.55 37.13 -30.78
CA ASP A 249 14.78 36.04 -31.73
C ASP A 249 13.46 35.38 -32.14
N THR A 250 13.45 34.89 -33.37
CA THR A 250 12.37 34.04 -33.89
C THR A 250 12.75 32.58 -33.72
N VAL A 251 11.91 31.82 -33.03
CA VAL A 251 12.09 30.38 -32.78
C VAL A 251 10.96 29.59 -33.43
N THR A 252 11.26 28.36 -33.80
CA THR A 252 10.25 27.33 -34.07
C THR A 252 9.98 26.62 -32.79
N ALA A 253 8.77 26.74 -32.27
CA ALA A 253 8.26 26.05 -31.09
C ALA A 253 7.57 24.74 -31.54
N ALA A 254 8.08 23.58 -31.14
CA ALA A 254 7.58 22.27 -31.56
C ALA A 254 7.36 21.37 -30.37
N VAL A 255 6.12 20.96 -30.16
CA VAL A 255 5.68 20.05 -29.09
C VAL A 255 6.05 18.60 -29.44
N ASP A 256 6.41 17.79 -28.46
CA ASP A 256 6.50 16.33 -28.63
C ASP A 256 5.10 15.74 -28.90
N GLU A 257 4.84 15.47 -30.16
CA GLU A 257 3.53 15.00 -30.65
C GLU A 257 3.12 13.67 -30.01
N GLN A 258 4.07 12.74 -29.81
CA GLN A 258 3.76 11.41 -29.26
C GLN A 258 3.40 11.50 -27.77
N ARG A 259 4.12 12.35 -27.04
CA ARG A 259 3.83 12.62 -25.64
C ARG A 259 2.48 13.33 -25.48
N ARG A 260 2.22 14.41 -26.25
CA ARG A 260 0.93 15.13 -26.26
C ARG A 260 -0.23 14.19 -26.59
N ALA A 261 -0.11 13.37 -27.63
CA ALA A 261 -1.15 12.43 -28.00
C ALA A 261 -1.44 11.41 -26.88
N SER A 262 -0.43 10.96 -26.13
CA SER A 262 -0.61 10.06 -24.99
C SER A 262 -1.34 10.77 -23.83
N ILE A 263 -0.98 12.02 -23.54
CA ILE A 263 -1.66 12.86 -22.53
C ILE A 263 -3.13 13.08 -22.92
N CYS A 264 -3.42 13.41 -24.18
CA CYS A 264 -4.78 13.61 -24.69
C CYS A 264 -5.64 12.35 -24.50
N ARG A 265 -5.07 11.14 -24.76
CA ARG A 265 -5.76 9.85 -24.53
C ARG A 265 -6.10 9.67 -23.06
N ASN A 266 -5.14 9.85 -22.19
CA ASN A 266 -5.32 9.72 -20.74
C ASN A 266 -6.33 10.73 -20.21
N HIS A 267 -6.27 11.97 -20.67
CA HIS A 267 -7.19 13.02 -20.22
C HIS A 267 -8.64 12.75 -20.69
N THR A 268 -8.83 12.37 -21.96
CA THR A 268 -10.17 12.04 -22.45
C THR A 268 -10.71 10.79 -21.78
N ALA A 269 -9.87 9.76 -21.55
CA ALA A 269 -10.26 8.56 -20.80
C ALA A 269 -10.68 8.87 -19.35
N THR A 270 -10.13 9.94 -18.74
CA THR A 270 -10.53 10.37 -17.38
C THR A 270 -11.97 10.87 -17.36
N HIS A 271 -12.42 11.59 -18.39
CA HIS A 271 -13.83 12.00 -18.54
C HIS A 271 -14.76 10.78 -18.68
N LEU A 272 -14.36 9.81 -19.54
CA LEU A 272 -15.11 8.54 -19.66
C LEU A 272 -15.15 7.79 -18.34
N LEU A 273 -14.03 7.74 -17.60
CA LEU A 273 -13.93 7.09 -16.30
C LEU A 273 -14.85 7.73 -15.26
N GLN A 274 -14.89 9.06 -15.19
CA GLN A 274 -15.78 9.78 -14.28
C GLN A 274 -17.25 9.45 -14.54
N ALA A 275 -17.69 9.49 -15.78
CA ALA A 275 -19.07 9.17 -16.14
C ALA A 275 -19.41 7.70 -15.85
N ALA A 276 -18.52 6.76 -16.17
CA ALA A 276 -18.70 5.33 -15.88
C ALA A 276 -18.74 5.05 -14.35
N LEU A 277 -17.91 5.71 -13.56
CA LEU A 277 -17.95 5.59 -12.10
C LEU A 277 -19.27 6.10 -11.52
N ARG A 278 -19.82 7.18 -12.03
CA ARG A 278 -21.14 7.68 -11.64
C ARG A 278 -22.25 6.70 -12.02
N GLU A 279 -22.19 6.12 -13.21
CA GLU A 279 -23.17 5.13 -13.65
C GLU A 279 -23.18 3.86 -12.76
N VAL A 280 -21.98 3.39 -12.35
CA VAL A 280 -21.84 2.15 -11.58
C VAL A 280 -22.02 2.35 -10.08
N LEU A 281 -21.45 3.43 -9.52
CA LEU A 281 -21.40 3.66 -8.07
C LEU A 281 -22.44 4.66 -7.58
N GLY A 282 -22.96 5.52 -8.47
CA GLY A 282 -23.99 6.50 -8.18
C GLY A 282 -23.51 7.96 -8.20
N ASP A 283 -24.48 8.90 -8.12
CA ASP A 283 -24.28 10.33 -8.31
C ASP A 283 -23.41 11.02 -7.26
N HIS A 284 -23.14 10.37 -6.13
CA HIS A 284 -22.23 10.88 -5.09
C HIS A 284 -20.74 10.86 -5.52
N VAL A 285 -20.44 10.23 -6.65
CA VAL A 285 -19.09 10.26 -7.21
C VAL A 285 -18.80 11.63 -7.81
N HIS A 286 -17.88 12.36 -7.18
CA HIS A 286 -17.36 13.64 -7.65
C HIS A 286 -15.84 13.59 -7.67
N GLN A 287 -15.25 14.27 -8.66
CA GLN A 287 -13.81 14.42 -8.72
C GLN A 287 -13.29 15.15 -7.48
N ALA A 288 -12.29 14.58 -6.82
CA ALA A 288 -11.54 15.18 -5.71
C ALA A 288 -10.13 15.62 -6.15
N GLY A 289 -9.64 15.06 -7.25
CA GLY A 289 -8.38 15.39 -7.86
C GLY A 289 -8.17 14.58 -9.13
N SER A 290 -7.28 15.03 -9.99
CA SER A 290 -6.88 14.30 -11.19
C SER A 290 -5.43 14.60 -11.54
N TYR A 291 -4.81 13.68 -12.27
CA TYR A 291 -3.46 13.84 -12.81
C TYR A 291 -3.33 13.02 -14.08
N GLN A 292 -2.92 13.66 -15.18
CA GLN A 292 -2.73 13.00 -16.47
C GLN A 292 -1.34 13.32 -17.00
N ASP A 293 -0.52 12.29 -17.15
CA ASP A 293 0.73 12.37 -17.90
C ASP A 293 0.72 11.45 -19.15
N ALA A 294 1.87 11.28 -19.79
CA ALA A 294 1.97 10.44 -20.98
C ALA A 294 1.90 8.93 -20.66
N SER A 295 2.11 8.52 -19.42
CA SER A 295 2.22 7.12 -19.00
C SER A 295 0.98 6.60 -18.30
N ILE A 296 0.33 7.42 -17.48
CA ILE A 296 -0.74 7.02 -16.57
C ILE A 296 -1.74 8.16 -16.36
N THR A 297 -2.96 7.81 -15.99
CA THR A 297 -3.92 8.75 -15.41
C THR A 297 -4.25 8.35 -13.98
N HIS A 298 -4.31 9.33 -13.07
CA HIS A 298 -4.85 9.19 -11.73
C HIS A 298 -6.17 9.95 -11.64
N PHE A 299 -7.16 9.32 -11.07
CA PHE A 299 -8.45 9.95 -10.81
C PHE A 299 -8.86 9.71 -9.36
N ASP A 300 -8.91 10.79 -8.59
CA ASP A 300 -9.36 10.78 -7.20
C ASP A 300 -10.82 11.19 -7.15
N PHE A 301 -11.64 10.39 -6.48
CA PHE A 301 -13.09 10.61 -6.42
C PHE A 301 -13.66 10.32 -5.04
N THR A 302 -14.80 10.94 -4.75
CA THR A 302 -15.52 10.72 -3.51
C THR A 302 -16.22 9.39 -3.52
N HIS A 303 -15.82 8.47 -2.62
CA HIS A 303 -16.51 7.22 -2.39
C HIS A 303 -16.18 6.69 -0.99
N PHE A 304 -17.13 6.02 -0.34
CA PHE A 304 -17.06 5.67 1.08
C PHE A 304 -16.42 4.29 1.35
N SER A 305 -16.35 3.39 0.34
CA SER A 305 -15.79 2.05 0.47
C SER A 305 -14.76 1.76 -0.63
N ALA A 306 -14.02 0.64 -0.53
CA ALA A 306 -13.27 0.13 -1.66
C ALA A 306 -14.23 -0.27 -2.77
N VAL A 307 -13.86 -0.01 -4.03
CA VAL A 307 -14.61 -0.46 -5.20
C VAL A 307 -14.34 -1.95 -5.39
N THR A 308 -15.39 -2.74 -5.57
CA THR A 308 -15.25 -4.18 -5.73
C THR A 308 -14.64 -4.55 -7.08
N PRO A 309 -14.00 -5.73 -7.21
CA PRO A 309 -13.49 -6.19 -8.50
C PRO A 309 -14.55 -6.24 -9.61
N GLU A 310 -15.79 -6.57 -9.26
CA GLU A 310 -16.92 -6.64 -10.17
C GLU A 310 -17.34 -5.24 -10.64
N GLU A 311 -17.38 -4.27 -9.73
CA GLU A 311 -17.65 -2.86 -10.05
C GLU A 311 -16.54 -2.29 -10.92
N LEU A 312 -15.25 -2.54 -10.58
CA LEU A 312 -14.11 -2.12 -11.41
C LEU A 312 -14.16 -2.71 -12.82
N ALA A 313 -14.49 -4.01 -12.94
CA ALA A 313 -14.61 -4.66 -14.25
C ALA A 313 -15.76 -4.06 -15.06
N ARG A 314 -16.89 -3.69 -14.41
CA ARG A 314 -18.02 -3.03 -15.07
C ARG A 314 -17.65 -1.62 -15.54
N VAL A 315 -16.98 -0.82 -14.70
CA VAL A 315 -16.47 0.52 -15.07
C VAL A 315 -15.54 0.42 -16.26
N GLU A 316 -14.54 -0.47 -16.20
CA GLU A 316 -13.58 -0.68 -17.28
C GLU A 316 -14.25 -1.09 -18.58
N LYS A 317 -15.27 -1.99 -18.51
CA LYS A 317 -16.05 -2.38 -19.66
C LYS A 317 -16.80 -1.20 -20.29
N ILE A 318 -17.50 -0.40 -19.48
CA ILE A 318 -18.25 0.77 -19.96
C ILE A 318 -17.31 1.76 -20.67
N VAL A 319 -16.15 2.08 -20.07
CA VAL A 319 -15.17 2.98 -20.69
C VAL A 319 -14.69 2.44 -22.03
N ASN A 320 -14.37 1.14 -22.12
CA ASN A 320 -13.93 0.54 -23.38
C ASN A 320 -15.07 0.48 -24.43
N ASP A 321 -16.30 0.18 -24.00
CA ASP A 321 -17.47 0.23 -24.91
C ASP A 321 -17.58 1.64 -25.54
N LYS A 322 -17.46 2.72 -24.74
CA LYS A 322 -17.48 4.11 -25.24
C LYS A 322 -16.28 4.47 -26.13
N ILE A 323 -15.14 3.82 -25.94
CA ILE A 323 -14.01 3.92 -26.86
C ILE A 323 -14.34 3.27 -28.20
N PHE A 324 -14.92 2.07 -28.19
CA PHE A 324 -15.28 1.32 -29.39
C PHE A 324 -16.48 1.92 -30.15
N GLU A 325 -17.39 2.61 -29.45
CA GLU A 325 -18.48 3.38 -30.08
C GLU A 325 -17.97 4.53 -30.96
N SER A 326 -16.69 4.91 -30.82
CA SER A 326 -16.05 5.93 -31.66
C SER A 326 -16.77 7.29 -31.61
N MET A 327 -17.08 7.74 -30.40
CA MET A 327 -17.83 8.98 -30.13
C MET A 327 -16.98 10.22 -30.44
N ASN A 328 -17.62 11.26 -30.99
CA ASN A 328 -16.93 12.53 -31.25
C ASN A 328 -16.75 13.33 -29.96
N VAL A 329 -15.56 13.91 -29.81
CA VAL A 329 -15.23 14.81 -28.72
C VAL A 329 -15.26 16.25 -29.26
N THR A 330 -16.25 17.00 -28.84
CA THR A 330 -16.42 18.40 -29.24
C THR A 330 -16.04 19.34 -28.11
N VAL A 331 -15.46 20.49 -28.51
CA VAL A 331 -15.03 21.50 -27.54
C VAL A 331 -15.63 22.83 -27.95
N LYS A 332 -16.25 23.54 -27.01
CA LYS A 332 -16.86 24.84 -27.23
C LYS A 332 -16.57 25.78 -26.07
N GLU A 333 -16.27 27.03 -26.39
CA GLU A 333 -16.24 28.11 -25.41
C GLU A 333 -17.63 28.77 -25.36
N MET A 334 -18.16 28.97 -24.17
CA MET A 334 -19.48 29.56 -23.98
C MET A 334 -19.61 30.26 -22.63
N PRO A 335 -20.60 31.14 -22.46
CA PRO A 335 -20.93 31.71 -21.15
C PRO A 335 -21.23 30.60 -20.12
N ILE A 336 -20.74 30.77 -18.88
CA ILE A 336 -20.89 29.76 -17.80
C ILE A 336 -22.35 29.39 -17.53
N GLU A 337 -23.28 30.36 -17.67
CA GLU A 337 -24.70 30.12 -17.45
C GLU A 337 -25.35 29.28 -18.55
N GLU A 338 -24.84 29.32 -19.77
CA GLU A 338 -25.26 28.42 -20.84
C GLU A 338 -24.69 27.01 -20.64
N ALA A 339 -23.42 26.91 -20.26
CA ALA A 339 -22.78 25.64 -19.97
C ALA A 339 -23.47 24.88 -18.82
N LYS A 340 -23.91 25.57 -17.77
CA LYS A 340 -24.70 24.98 -16.68
C LYS A 340 -26.06 24.43 -17.16
N LYS A 341 -26.72 25.12 -18.10
CA LYS A 341 -27.99 24.66 -18.68
C LYS A 341 -27.84 23.38 -19.50
N LEU A 342 -26.65 23.13 -20.06
CA LEU A 342 -26.32 21.88 -20.75
C LEU A 342 -26.04 20.74 -19.77
N GLY A 343 -26.10 20.96 -18.45
CA GLY A 343 -25.75 19.95 -17.45
C GLY A 343 -24.25 19.70 -17.32
N ALA A 344 -23.41 20.61 -17.84
CA ALA A 344 -21.97 20.44 -17.79
C ALA A 344 -21.46 20.44 -16.34
N MET A 345 -20.71 19.41 -15.98
CA MET A 345 -20.14 19.27 -14.64
C MET A 345 -18.97 20.22 -14.44
N ALA A 346 -19.00 20.96 -13.33
CA ALA A 346 -17.92 21.82 -12.88
C ALA A 346 -17.16 21.15 -11.74
N LEU A 347 -15.84 21.34 -11.66
CA LEU A 347 -15.05 20.88 -10.52
C LEU A 347 -15.44 21.64 -9.26
N PHE A 348 -15.58 20.92 -8.16
CA PHE A 348 -15.99 21.50 -6.89
C PHE A 348 -14.88 22.38 -6.32
N GLY A 349 -15.18 23.66 -6.07
CA GLY A 349 -14.25 24.61 -5.44
C GLY A 349 -13.38 25.44 -6.39
N GLU A 350 -13.45 25.24 -7.70
CA GLU A 350 -12.77 26.09 -8.66
C GLU A 350 -13.56 27.36 -8.98
N LYS A 351 -12.81 28.45 -9.21
CA LYS A 351 -13.38 29.73 -9.64
C LYS A 351 -13.29 29.85 -11.16
N TYR A 352 -14.40 29.77 -11.82
CA TYR A 352 -14.48 29.91 -13.27
C TYR A 352 -14.71 31.37 -13.70
N GLY A 353 -14.17 31.72 -14.86
CA GLY A 353 -14.46 33.02 -15.51
C GLY A 353 -15.89 33.12 -16.05
N LYS A 354 -16.21 34.22 -16.69
CA LYS A 354 -17.51 34.43 -17.35
C LYS A 354 -17.72 33.51 -18.55
N VAL A 355 -16.65 33.15 -19.23
CA VAL A 355 -16.60 32.18 -20.34
C VAL A 355 -15.84 30.97 -19.90
N VAL A 356 -16.37 29.79 -20.21
CA VAL A 356 -15.79 28.49 -19.84
C VAL A 356 -15.65 27.62 -21.09
N ARG A 357 -14.63 26.77 -21.10
CA ARG A 357 -14.41 25.78 -22.13
C ARG A 357 -15.11 24.48 -21.70
N VAL A 358 -16.03 24.00 -22.52
CA VAL A 358 -16.82 22.81 -22.32
C VAL A 358 -16.37 21.72 -23.27
N VAL A 359 -16.01 20.58 -22.72
CA VAL A 359 -15.70 19.35 -23.46
C VAL A 359 -16.93 18.45 -23.39
N ASP A 360 -17.45 18.06 -24.55
CA ASP A 360 -18.63 17.23 -24.68
C ASP A 360 -18.32 15.99 -25.52
N ILE A 361 -18.63 14.84 -24.97
CA ILE A 361 -18.49 13.52 -25.61
C ILE A 361 -19.89 13.01 -25.93
N GLU A 362 -20.48 13.54 -26.99
CA GLU A 362 -21.82 13.22 -27.51
C GLU A 362 -22.91 13.15 -26.42
N GLY A 363 -22.87 14.07 -25.43
CA GLY A 363 -23.83 14.17 -24.34
C GLY A 363 -23.70 13.10 -23.25
N TRP A 364 -22.82 12.11 -23.41
CA TRP A 364 -22.57 11.10 -22.39
C TRP A 364 -21.67 11.60 -21.26
N SER A 365 -20.69 12.45 -21.60
CA SER A 365 -19.90 13.21 -20.62
C SER A 365 -19.75 14.64 -21.10
N THR A 366 -20.20 15.61 -20.31
CA THR A 366 -20.12 17.06 -20.61
C THR A 366 -19.51 17.75 -19.40
N GLU A 367 -18.31 18.32 -19.54
CA GLU A 367 -17.53 18.82 -18.39
C GLU A 367 -16.81 20.14 -18.71
N PHE A 368 -16.61 20.98 -17.70
CA PHE A 368 -15.72 22.15 -17.80
C PHE A 368 -14.28 21.67 -17.79
N CYS A 369 -13.56 21.83 -18.88
CA CYS A 369 -12.20 21.35 -18.99
C CYS A 369 -11.34 22.22 -19.91
N GLY A 370 -10.21 22.71 -19.37
CA GLY A 370 -9.20 23.47 -20.11
C GLY A 370 -8.11 22.60 -20.75
N GLY A 371 -8.15 21.29 -20.59
CA GLY A 371 -7.11 20.39 -21.08
C GLY A 371 -7.17 20.07 -22.57
N THR A 372 -6.19 19.28 -23.01
CA THR A 372 -6.13 18.81 -24.40
C THR A 372 -6.73 17.41 -24.51
N HIS A 373 -7.50 17.18 -25.59
CA HIS A 373 -8.29 15.96 -25.78
C HIS A 373 -8.08 15.35 -27.17
N VAL A 374 -8.41 14.07 -27.30
CA VAL A 374 -8.58 13.45 -28.62
C VAL A 374 -9.85 13.99 -29.29
N LYS A 375 -9.91 13.95 -30.62
CA LYS A 375 -11.09 14.39 -31.38
C LYS A 375 -12.19 13.34 -31.47
N ASN A 376 -11.83 12.07 -31.17
CA ASN A 376 -12.75 10.93 -31.20
C ASN A 376 -12.26 9.89 -30.19
N THR A 377 -13.19 9.24 -29.46
CA THR A 377 -12.85 8.29 -28.39
C THR A 377 -12.07 7.07 -28.89
N ALA A 378 -12.26 6.64 -30.15
CA ALA A 378 -11.48 5.55 -30.74
C ALA A 378 -9.95 5.82 -30.74
N GLN A 379 -9.53 7.09 -30.76
CA GLN A 379 -8.11 7.46 -30.69
C GLN A 379 -7.46 7.14 -29.33
N ILE A 380 -8.26 6.85 -28.29
CA ILE A 380 -7.77 6.38 -26.98
C ILE A 380 -7.12 5.01 -27.15
N GLY A 381 -7.67 4.15 -28.01
CA GLY A 381 -7.12 2.85 -28.39
C GLY A 381 -7.27 1.75 -27.34
N GLY A 382 -7.91 2.02 -26.20
CA GLY A 382 -8.21 1.09 -25.11
C GLY A 382 -7.83 1.66 -23.76
N PHE A 383 -8.49 1.14 -22.71
CA PHE A 383 -8.38 1.60 -21.32
C PHE A 383 -8.24 0.40 -20.38
N LYS A 384 -7.35 0.49 -19.41
CA LYS A 384 -7.16 -0.54 -18.37
C LYS A 384 -6.95 0.10 -17.00
N ILE A 385 -7.77 -0.29 -16.05
CA ILE A 385 -7.54 0.03 -14.63
C ILE A 385 -6.34 -0.78 -14.13
N VAL A 386 -5.38 -0.08 -13.53
CA VAL A 386 -4.14 -0.67 -12.98
C VAL A 386 -4.28 -0.94 -11.50
N SER A 387 -4.84 0.03 -10.78
CA SER A 387 -5.03 -0.07 -9.33
C SER A 387 -6.22 0.75 -8.87
N GLU A 388 -6.75 0.37 -7.70
CA GLU A 388 -7.72 1.13 -6.92
C GLU A 388 -7.25 1.18 -5.48
N SER A 389 -7.21 2.38 -4.86
CA SER A 389 -6.68 2.57 -3.52
C SER A 389 -7.35 3.71 -2.76
N SER A 390 -7.13 3.79 -1.45
CA SER A 390 -7.59 4.91 -0.63
C SER A 390 -6.51 5.98 -0.53
N VAL A 391 -6.84 7.22 -0.86
CA VAL A 391 -5.95 8.39 -0.69
C VAL A 391 -6.23 9.10 0.63
N ALA A 392 -7.51 9.24 0.96
CA ALA A 392 -7.96 9.87 2.19
C ALA A 392 -9.31 9.27 2.63
N ALA A 393 -9.76 9.64 3.80
CA ALA A 393 -11.06 9.18 4.29
C ALA A 393 -12.21 9.65 3.37
N GLY A 394 -12.83 8.72 2.65
CA GLY A 394 -13.90 8.96 1.69
C GLY A 394 -13.41 9.44 0.33
N ILE A 395 -12.13 9.32 0.04
CA ILE A 395 -11.53 9.58 -1.27
C ILE A 395 -10.83 8.31 -1.74
N ARG A 396 -11.20 7.85 -2.93
CA ARG A 396 -10.61 6.72 -3.62
C ARG A 396 -9.83 7.21 -4.83
N ARG A 397 -8.77 6.50 -5.19
CA ARG A 397 -7.97 6.74 -6.40
C ARG A 397 -8.07 5.55 -7.33
N ILE A 398 -8.33 5.80 -8.59
CA ILE A 398 -8.09 4.86 -9.68
C ILE A 398 -6.87 5.31 -10.45
N GLU A 399 -5.98 4.37 -10.74
CA GLU A 399 -4.89 4.52 -11.69
C GLU A 399 -5.21 3.71 -12.94
N ALA A 400 -5.03 4.31 -14.11
CA ALA A 400 -5.35 3.65 -15.37
C ALA A 400 -4.37 4.04 -16.47
N VAL A 401 -4.29 3.20 -17.50
CA VAL A 401 -3.45 3.38 -18.68
C VAL A 401 -4.27 3.27 -19.95
N THR A 402 -3.80 3.94 -21.02
CA THR A 402 -4.47 3.94 -22.33
C THR A 402 -3.50 3.62 -23.47
N GLY A 403 -4.04 3.28 -24.62
CA GLY A 403 -3.33 3.18 -25.89
C GLY A 403 -2.06 2.35 -25.85
N ARG A 404 -0.92 2.96 -26.20
CA ARG A 404 0.37 2.26 -26.24
C ARG A 404 0.82 1.69 -24.89
N ASN A 405 0.52 2.39 -23.79
CA ASN A 405 0.90 1.93 -22.44
C ASN A 405 0.13 0.67 -22.04
N LEU A 406 -1.12 0.52 -22.51
CA LEU A 406 -1.88 -0.72 -22.36
C LEU A 406 -1.16 -1.90 -23.05
N LEU A 407 -0.69 -1.72 -24.30
CA LEU A 407 0.04 -2.76 -25.04
C LEU A 407 1.38 -3.09 -24.39
N ILE A 408 2.13 -2.05 -23.97
CA ILE A 408 3.41 -2.26 -23.25
C ILE A 408 3.16 -3.09 -21.99
N ARG A 409 2.13 -2.76 -21.21
CA ARG A 409 1.78 -3.50 -20.00
C ARG A 409 1.37 -4.94 -20.31
N ALA A 410 0.56 -5.17 -21.34
CA ALA A 410 0.15 -6.50 -21.77
C ALA A 410 1.37 -7.36 -22.15
N ASN A 411 2.28 -6.81 -22.95
CA ASN A 411 3.51 -7.49 -23.35
C ASN A 411 4.43 -7.81 -22.15
N MET A 412 4.53 -6.88 -21.18
CA MET A 412 5.30 -7.14 -19.95
C MET A 412 4.68 -8.25 -19.11
N GLN A 413 3.35 -8.30 -19.00
CA GLN A 413 2.65 -9.38 -18.29
C GLN A 413 2.84 -10.73 -18.99
N GLU A 414 2.76 -10.77 -20.33
CA GLU A 414 3.00 -11.96 -21.12
C GLU A 414 4.45 -12.45 -20.96
N ALA A 415 5.44 -11.55 -21.03
CA ALA A 415 6.84 -11.88 -20.80
C ALA A 415 7.09 -12.44 -19.39
N MET A 416 6.42 -11.87 -18.38
CA MET A 416 6.48 -12.38 -17.00
C MET A 416 5.91 -13.80 -16.91
N LEU A 417 4.76 -14.07 -17.53
CA LEU A 417 4.16 -15.41 -17.57
C LEU A 417 5.08 -16.42 -18.27
N HIS A 418 5.72 -16.04 -19.37
CA HIS A 418 6.72 -16.89 -20.03
C HIS A 418 7.92 -17.17 -19.13
N THR A 419 8.40 -16.18 -18.39
CA THR A 419 9.49 -16.38 -17.43
C THR A 419 9.09 -17.37 -16.34
N VAL A 420 7.89 -17.26 -15.79
CA VAL A 420 7.37 -18.20 -14.78
C VAL A 420 7.19 -19.58 -15.39
N ALA A 421 6.67 -19.70 -16.64
CA ALA A 421 6.53 -20.96 -17.34
C ALA A 421 7.89 -21.67 -17.50
N ASN A 422 8.90 -20.94 -17.93
CA ASN A 422 10.27 -21.47 -18.08
C ASN A 422 10.85 -21.92 -16.72
N THR A 423 10.68 -21.11 -15.67
CA THR A 423 11.17 -21.44 -14.32
C THR A 423 10.54 -22.72 -13.78
N LEU A 424 9.23 -22.88 -13.96
CA LEU A 424 8.49 -24.08 -13.55
C LEU A 424 8.62 -25.25 -14.54
N LYS A 425 9.31 -25.07 -15.67
CA LYS A 425 9.40 -26.06 -16.76
C LYS A 425 8.01 -26.46 -17.28
N ALA A 426 7.11 -25.51 -17.42
CA ALA A 426 5.82 -25.72 -18.08
C ALA A 426 6.00 -25.67 -19.61
N ASN A 427 5.25 -26.48 -20.35
CA ASN A 427 5.35 -26.55 -21.81
C ASN A 427 4.95 -25.25 -22.52
N ASN A 428 4.02 -24.50 -21.92
CA ASN A 428 3.52 -23.21 -22.40
C ASN A 428 2.84 -22.47 -21.23
N VAL A 429 2.44 -21.21 -21.45
CA VAL A 429 1.76 -20.38 -20.45
C VAL A 429 0.43 -20.98 -19.99
N ALA A 430 -0.34 -21.61 -20.89
CA ALA A 430 -1.62 -22.22 -20.54
C ALA A 430 -1.48 -23.43 -19.59
N ALA A 431 -0.31 -24.10 -19.61
CA ALA A 431 -0.02 -25.22 -18.70
C ALA A 431 0.49 -24.78 -17.31
N LEU A 432 0.66 -23.47 -17.06
CA LEU A 432 1.20 -22.95 -15.79
C LEU A 432 0.40 -23.37 -14.56
N PRO A 433 -0.95 -23.27 -14.51
CA PRO A 433 -1.71 -23.67 -13.34
C PRO A 433 -1.48 -25.12 -12.98
N ALA A 434 -1.61 -26.03 -13.95
CA ALA A 434 -1.42 -27.46 -13.73
C ALA A 434 0.02 -27.80 -13.32
N ARG A 435 1.03 -27.12 -13.90
CA ARG A 435 2.43 -27.33 -13.52
C ARG A 435 2.73 -26.82 -12.12
N ALA A 436 2.16 -25.67 -11.73
CA ALA A 436 2.30 -25.14 -10.37
C ALA A 436 1.70 -26.11 -9.34
N GLU A 437 0.51 -26.66 -9.58
CA GLU A 437 -0.10 -27.68 -8.74
C GLU A 437 0.77 -28.95 -8.64
N ALA A 438 1.33 -29.41 -9.77
CA ALA A 438 2.23 -30.56 -9.79
C ALA A 438 3.48 -30.30 -8.94
N VAL A 439 4.13 -29.14 -9.07
CA VAL A 439 5.32 -28.78 -8.28
C VAL A 439 5.00 -28.71 -6.78
N MET A 440 3.83 -28.19 -6.41
CA MET A 440 3.39 -28.19 -5.00
C MET A 440 3.15 -29.60 -4.47
N ALA A 441 2.56 -30.49 -5.27
CA ALA A 441 2.37 -31.90 -4.94
C ALA A 441 3.71 -32.65 -4.82
N GLU A 442 4.63 -32.46 -5.77
CA GLU A 442 6.00 -33.02 -5.72
C GLU A 442 6.75 -32.57 -4.46
N ASN A 443 6.67 -31.27 -4.12
CA ASN A 443 7.31 -30.73 -2.92
C ASN A 443 6.75 -31.37 -1.64
N LYS A 444 5.41 -31.51 -1.54
CA LYS A 444 4.76 -32.18 -0.41
C LYS A 444 5.17 -33.65 -0.30
N ALA A 445 5.25 -34.34 -1.42
CA ALA A 445 5.68 -35.75 -1.45
C ALA A 445 7.15 -35.91 -1.01
N MET A 446 8.05 -35.06 -1.54
CA MET A 446 9.47 -35.06 -1.14
C MET A 446 9.65 -34.71 0.36
N SER A 447 8.88 -33.78 0.88
CA SER A 447 8.92 -33.44 2.31
C SER A 447 8.52 -34.64 3.17
N LYS A 448 7.48 -35.37 2.76
CA LYS A 448 7.05 -36.59 3.45
C LYS A 448 8.10 -37.69 3.35
N GLU A 449 8.67 -37.92 2.16
CA GLU A 449 9.70 -38.92 1.96
C GLU A 449 10.96 -38.62 2.80
N LEU A 450 11.34 -37.33 2.89
CA LEU A 450 12.44 -36.89 3.73
C LEU A 450 12.17 -37.19 5.21
N GLU A 451 10.95 -36.98 5.70
CA GLU A 451 10.56 -37.32 7.07
C GLU A 451 10.60 -38.84 7.29
N ASP A 452 10.09 -39.63 6.36
CA ASP A 452 10.12 -41.10 6.40
C ASP A 452 11.57 -41.65 6.42
N ILE A 453 12.46 -41.05 5.60
CA ILE A 453 13.88 -41.41 5.58
C ILE A 453 14.56 -41.05 6.92
N LYS A 454 14.31 -39.85 7.44
CA LYS A 454 14.82 -39.43 8.75
C LYS A 454 14.35 -40.38 9.85
N ALA A 455 13.09 -40.78 9.82
CA ALA A 455 12.55 -41.75 10.78
C ALA A 455 13.23 -43.13 10.67
N LYS A 456 13.44 -43.64 9.45
CA LYS A 456 14.16 -44.91 9.22
C LYS A 456 15.62 -44.86 9.69
N VAL A 457 16.33 -43.77 9.42
CA VAL A 457 17.71 -43.58 9.89
C VAL A 457 17.76 -43.51 11.40
N ALA A 458 16.79 -42.82 12.04
CA ALA A 458 16.67 -42.78 13.49
C ALA A 458 16.42 -44.17 14.10
N ALA A 459 15.48 -44.95 13.52
CA ALA A 459 15.19 -46.32 13.98
C ALA A 459 16.41 -47.26 13.83
N SER A 460 17.17 -47.17 12.74
CA SER A 460 18.41 -47.95 12.54
C SER A 460 19.47 -47.62 13.60
N LYS A 461 19.63 -46.33 13.94
CA LYS A 461 20.55 -45.90 15.02
C LYS A 461 20.12 -46.41 16.38
N VAL A 462 18.83 -46.52 16.64
CA VAL A 462 18.28 -47.04 17.90
C VAL A 462 18.66 -48.51 18.11
N THR A 463 18.57 -49.34 17.07
CA THR A 463 18.90 -50.76 17.16
C THR A 463 20.37 -50.98 17.53
N SER A 464 21.29 -50.19 17.00
CA SER A 464 22.72 -50.28 17.33
C SER A 464 23.13 -49.73 18.69
N LEU A 465 22.27 -48.89 19.32
CA LEU A 465 22.54 -48.32 20.65
C LEU A 465 22.62 -49.40 21.74
N PHE A 466 21.87 -50.48 21.59
CA PHE A 466 21.85 -51.57 22.59
C PHE A 466 22.92 -52.63 22.37
N ASP A 467 23.65 -52.59 21.24
CA ASP A 467 24.75 -53.52 20.97
C ASP A 467 25.92 -53.28 21.94
N ASN A 468 26.14 -52.02 22.34
CA ASN A 468 27.19 -51.61 23.28
C ASN A 468 26.61 -51.02 24.59
N ALA A 469 25.37 -51.35 24.96
CA ALA A 469 24.72 -50.81 26.13
C ALA A 469 25.38 -51.29 27.43
N GLU A 470 25.59 -50.34 28.35
CA GLU A 470 26.01 -50.68 29.71
C GLU A 470 24.90 -51.41 30.49
N THR A 471 25.27 -52.20 31.45
CA THR A 471 24.32 -52.93 32.32
C THR A 471 24.48 -52.52 33.77
N VAL A 472 23.34 -52.34 34.46
CA VAL A 472 23.26 -52.14 35.89
C VAL A 472 22.31 -53.24 36.44
N GLY A 473 22.85 -54.23 37.11
CA GLY A 473 22.12 -55.49 37.39
C GLY A 473 21.67 -56.14 36.07
N ASP A 474 20.35 -56.35 35.93
CA ASP A 474 19.73 -56.90 34.71
C ASP A 474 19.12 -55.80 33.79
N VAL A 475 19.42 -54.55 34.06
CA VAL A 475 18.88 -53.42 33.26
C VAL A 475 19.92 -52.92 32.26
N LYS A 476 19.61 -52.91 30.97
CA LYS A 476 20.44 -52.33 29.92
C LYS A 476 20.23 -50.82 29.84
N ILE A 477 21.31 -50.05 29.76
CA ILE A 477 21.29 -48.60 29.69
C ILE A 477 21.92 -48.17 28.38
N ALA A 478 21.17 -47.43 27.56
CA ALA A 478 21.67 -46.80 26.35
C ALA A 478 21.52 -45.29 26.44
N SER A 479 22.58 -44.56 26.10
CA SER A 479 22.56 -43.10 26.05
C SER A 479 23.20 -42.59 24.76
N ALA A 480 22.63 -41.59 24.11
CA ALA A 480 23.19 -41.02 22.89
C ALA A 480 22.76 -39.58 22.67
N TYR A 481 23.63 -38.83 21.96
CA TYR A 481 23.37 -37.49 21.44
C TYR A 481 23.27 -37.50 19.90
N PHE A 482 22.23 -36.84 19.37
CA PHE A 482 21.94 -36.78 17.95
C PHE A 482 21.84 -35.33 17.50
N THR A 483 22.65 -34.94 16.53
CA THR A 483 22.52 -33.64 15.84
C THR A 483 21.46 -33.72 14.75
N GLY A 484 20.72 -32.63 14.50
CA GLY A 484 19.66 -32.56 13.48
C GLY A 484 18.41 -33.38 13.82
N THR A 485 18.19 -33.71 15.09
CA THR A 485 17.08 -34.57 15.51
C THR A 485 16.12 -33.81 16.40
N SER A 486 14.85 -33.74 15.99
CA SER A 486 13.77 -33.05 16.72
C SER A 486 13.26 -33.84 17.91
N GLY A 487 12.57 -33.18 18.84
CA GLY A 487 11.93 -33.83 19.98
C GLY A 487 10.90 -34.88 19.58
N ASP A 488 10.17 -34.68 18.48
CA ASP A 488 9.20 -35.65 17.97
C ASP A 488 9.90 -36.90 17.40
N THR A 489 11.04 -36.74 16.73
CA THR A 489 11.84 -37.85 16.27
C THR A 489 12.41 -38.64 17.44
N LEU A 490 12.90 -37.98 18.50
CA LEU A 490 13.35 -38.65 19.74
C LEU A 490 12.22 -39.45 20.40
N ARG A 491 11.00 -38.91 20.40
CA ARG A 491 9.82 -39.62 20.92
C ARG A 491 9.58 -40.91 20.15
N GLY A 492 9.59 -40.85 18.80
CA GLY A 492 9.44 -42.03 17.95
C GLY A 492 10.54 -43.06 18.17
N MET A 493 11.80 -42.62 18.41
CA MET A 493 12.90 -43.49 18.78
C MET A 493 12.65 -44.17 20.14
N CYS A 494 12.18 -43.44 21.14
CA CYS A 494 11.83 -43.99 22.46
C CYS A 494 10.67 -45.01 22.38
N ASP A 495 9.65 -44.74 21.55
CA ASP A 495 8.55 -45.69 21.33
C ASP A 495 9.06 -46.97 20.67
N THR A 496 9.94 -46.86 19.65
CA THR A 496 10.58 -48.02 19.00
C THR A 496 11.40 -48.84 19.99
N ILE A 497 12.16 -48.19 20.90
CA ILE A 497 12.91 -48.87 21.95
C ILE A 497 11.98 -49.64 22.86
N ARG A 498 10.92 -49.02 23.34
CA ARG A 498 9.97 -49.59 24.26
C ARG A 498 9.24 -50.83 23.70
N ASP A 499 8.93 -50.76 22.38
CA ASP A 499 8.20 -51.82 21.68
C ASP A 499 9.11 -53.00 21.27
N SER A 500 10.41 -52.73 20.99
CA SER A 500 11.38 -53.75 20.53
C SER A 500 12.22 -54.39 21.62
N ALA A 501 12.31 -53.76 22.78
CA ALA A 501 13.14 -54.26 23.88
C ALA A 501 12.59 -55.56 24.47
N LYS A 502 13.42 -56.64 24.47
CA LYS A 502 13.11 -57.95 25.03
C LYS A 502 13.57 -58.11 26.48
N ALA A 503 14.10 -57.07 27.09
CA ALA A 503 14.64 -57.07 28.46
C ALA A 503 14.42 -55.72 29.14
N ALA A 504 14.66 -55.67 30.46
CA ALA A 504 14.62 -54.39 31.18
C ALA A 504 15.66 -53.42 30.60
N ALA A 505 15.20 -52.25 30.14
CA ALA A 505 16.07 -51.25 29.51
C ALA A 505 15.64 -49.82 29.84
N VAL A 506 16.63 -48.95 29.87
CA VAL A 506 16.50 -47.49 29.95
C VAL A 506 17.25 -46.88 28.76
N ALA A 507 16.61 -45.95 28.08
CA ALA A 507 17.32 -45.15 27.08
C ALA A 507 17.19 -43.66 27.36
N VAL A 508 18.30 -42.95 27.27
CA VAL A 508 18.40 -41.48 27.39
C VAL A 508 18.93 -40.91 26.07
N LEU A 509 18.05 -40.28 25.33
CA LEU A 509 18.36 -39.74 24.02
C LEU A 509 18.32 -38.22 24.07
N VAL A 510 19.37 -37.57 23.60
CA VAL A 510 19.41 -36.11 23.46
C VAL A 510 19.46 -35.75 21.96
N GLY A 511 18.65 -34.82 21.55
CA GLY A 511 18.62 -34.31 20.18
C GLY A 511 18.74 -32.80 20.13
N LYS A 512 19.46 -32.31 19.13
CA LYS A 512 19.52 -30.90 18.81
C LYS A 512 18.90 -30.68 17.42
N SER A 513 17.89 -29.84 17.32
CA SER A 513 17.32 -29.38 16.05
C SER A 513 17.14 -27.86 16.14
N ASP A 514 17.71 -27.17 15.19
CA ASP A 514 17.85 -25.72 15.20
C ASP A 514 18.54 -25.26 16.52
N ASP A 515 17.93 -24.32 17.25
CA ASP A 515 18.45 -23.82 18.53
C ASP A 515 17.86 -24.55 19.75
N LYS A 516 17.12 -25.65 19.55
CA LYS A 516 16.47 -26.40 20.64
C LYS A 516 17.18 -27.69 20.91
N ILE A 517 17.56 -27.90 22.19
CA ILE A 517 18.11 -29.16 22.68
C ILE A 517 17.04 -29.82 23.52
N THR A 518 16.70 -31.05 23.15
CA THR A 518 15.65 -31.84 23.83
C THR A 518 16.22 -33.17 24.29
N MET A 519 15.94 -33.55 25.52
CA MET A 519 16.21 -34.85 26.06
C MET A 519 14.91 -35.65 26.12
N ALA A 520 14.97 -36.91 25.72
CA ALA A 520 13.89 -37.89 25.90
C ALA A 520 14.42 -39.10 26.66
N VAL A 521 13.68 -39.55 27.65
CA VAL A 521 13.99 -40.72 28.47
C VAL A 521 12.86 -41.72 28.36
N THR A 522 13.19 -42.96 28.05
CA THR A 522 12.22 -44.07 28.06
C THR A 522 12.68 -45.23 28.96
N VAL A 523 11.72 -45.86 29.61
CA VAL A 523 11.92 -46.97 30.53
C VAL A 523 10.95 -48.10 30.16
N THR A 524 11.47 -49.28 29.86
CA THR A 524 10.63 -50.44 29.51
C THR A 524 9.82 -50.95 30.71
N LYS A 525 8.73 -51.69 30.46
CA LYS A 525 7.85 -52.22 31.51
C LYS A 525 8.60 -53.04 32.56
N ASP A 526 9.56 -53.86 32.11
CA ASP A 526 10.37 -54.70 33.00
C ASP A 526 11.31 -53.85 33.88
N ALA A 527 11.82 -52.76 33.35
CA ALA A 527 12.63 -51.83 34.14
C ALA A 527 11.78 -50.98 35.11
N GLN A 528 10.54 -50.64 34.73
CA GLN A 528 9.59 -49.99 35.64
C GLN A 528 9.20 -50.90 36.83
N ALA A 529 9.03 -52.20 36.57
CA ALA A 529 8.75 -53.18 37.63
C ALA A 529 9.87 -53.29 38.70
N LYS A 530 11.09 -52.85 38.29
CA LYS A 530 12.27 -52.77 39.19
C LYS A 530 12.40 -51.41 39.90
N GLY A 531 11.39 -50.54 39.76
CA GLY A 531 11.33 -49.22 40.44
C GLY A 531 11.78 -48.01 39.63
N LEU A 532 12.28 -48.20 38.41
CA LEU A 532 12.74 -47.09 37.56
C LEU A 532 11.56 -46.33 36.96
N LYS A 533 11.67 -45.00 36.94
CA LYS A 533 10.66 -44.10 36.38
C LYS A 533 11.33 -43.04 35.51
N ALA A 534 10.91 -42.94 34.22
CA ALA A 534 11.46 -41.97 33.27
C ALA A 534 11.33 -40.52 33.77
N GLY A 535 10.22 -40.20 34.45
CA GLY A 535 10.01 -38.86 35.02
C GLY A 535 11.00 -38.47 36.11
N ASN A 536 11.51 -39.43 36.89
CA ASN A 536 12.54 -39.21 37.91
C ASN A 536 13.92 -39.06 37.23
N LEU A 537 14.25 -39.98 36.31
CA LEU A 537 15.50 -39.97 35.57
C LEU A 537 15.68 -38.66 34.80
N VAL A 538 14.65 -38.21 34.05
CA VAL A 538 14.74 -37.00 33.28
C VAL A 538 14.97 -35.74 34.13
N LYS A 539 14.41 -35.69 35.36
CA LYS A 539 14.61 -34.56 36.28
C LYS A 539 16.06 -34.49 36.78
N GLU A 540 16.63 -35.60 37.19
CA GLU A 540 18.00 -35.65 37.70
C GLU A 540 19.02 -35.40 36.57
N ILE A 541 18.86 -36.08 35.44
CA ILE A 541 19.80 -35.94 34.30
C ILE A 541 19.73 -34.55 33.65
N SER A 542 18.52 -34.03 33.43
CA SER A 542 18.38 -32.73 32.79
C SER A 542 18.87 -31.56 33.65
N ALA A 543 18.85 -31.69 34.96
CA ALA A 543 19.37 -30.66 35.87
C ALA A 543 20.87 -30.40 35.66
N ILE A 544 21.65 -31.40 35.25
CA ILE A 544 23.09 -31.28 34.96
C ILE A 544 23.34 -30.30 33.80
N ALA A 545 22.50 -30.36 32.77
CA ALA A 545 22.58 -29.47 31.59
C ALA A 545 21.62 -28.25 31.68
N GLY A 546 21.26 -27.83 32.91
CA GLY A 546 20.43 -26.64 33.15
C GLY A 546 18.99 -26.75 32.63
N GLY A 547 18.52 -27.99 32.43
CA GLY A 547 17.20 -28.26 31.87
C GLY A 547 16.11 -28.47 32.96
N LYS A 548 14.86 -28.44 32.46
CA LYS A 548 13.68 -28.82 33.28
C LYS A 548 12.78 -29.71 32.44
N GLY A 549 12.30 -30.79 33.03
CA GLY A 549 11.42 -31.71 32.35
C GLY A 549 10.62 -32.60 33.31
N GLY A 550 9.82 -33.46 32.71
CA GLY A 550 9.01 -34.41 33.44
C GLY A 550 8.23 -35.30 32.47
N GLY A 551 7.47 -36.22 33.01
CA GLY A 551 6.66 -37.12 32.20
C GLY A 551 6.09 -38.27 33.02
N LYS A 552 5.63 -39.30 32.30
CA LYS A 552 5.08 -40.54 32.85
C LYS A 552 6.21 -41.48 33.28
N PRO A 553 5.88 -42.58 34.02
CA PRO A 553 6.89 -43.56 34.40
C PRO A 553 7.61 -44.24 33.23
N ASP A 554 6.95 -44.39 32.10
CA ASP A 554 7.46 -45.05 30.90
C ASP A 554 8.20 -44.11 29.95
N PHE A 555 7.85 -42.80 29.94
CA PHE A 555 8.38 -41.80 29.02
C PHE A 555 8.37 -40.41 29.64
N ALA A 556 9.47 -39.68 29.48
CA ALA A 556 9.59 -38.28 29.92
C ALA A 556 10.49 -37.48 29.00
N MET A 557 10.28 -36.18 28.93
CA MET A 557 11.08 -35.23 28.11
C MET A 557 11.52 -34.02 28.93
N ALA A 558 12.64 -33.44 28.54
CA ALA A 558 13.15 -32.17 29.06
C ALA A 558 13.75 -31.30 27.95
N GLY A 559 13.60 -29.98 28.07
CA GLY A 559 14.42 -29.05 27.33
C GLY A 559 15.73 -28.78 28.07
N LEU A 560 16.86 -28.82 27.36
CA LEU A 560 18.18 -28.49 27.89
C LEU A 560 18.61 -27.09 27.45
N LYS A 561 19.45 -26.43 28.27
CA LYS A 561 19.92 -25.06 27.98
C LYS A 561 21.41 -24.99 27.68
N ASP A 562 22.19 -25.91 28.18
CA ASP A 562 23.65 -25.93 28.09
C ASP A 562 24.14 -27.13 27.28
N GLU A 563 24.51 -26.88 26.03
CA GLU A 563 25.02 -27.91 25.12
C GLU A 563 26.34 -28.51 25.61
N THR A 564 27.18 -27.71 26.23
CA THR A 564 28.54 -28.14 26.67
C THR A 564 28.49 -29.19 27.79
N LYS A 565 27.35 -29.34 28.48
CA LYS A 565 27.12 -30.30 29.56
C LYS A 565 26.36 -31.56 29.15
N ILE A 566 26.09 -31.73 27.86
CA ILE A 566 25.37 -32.92 27.38
C ILE A 566 26.15 -34.19 27.67
N ASP A 567 27.44 -34.21 27.37
CA ASP A 567 28.30 -35.40 27.62
C ASP A 567 28.38 -35.71 29.10
N GLU A 568 28.49 -34.72 29.98
CA GLU A 568 28.47 -34.89 31.43
C GLU A 568 27.11 -35.47 31.89
N ALA A 569 26.00 -34.97 31.34
CA ALA A 569 24.66 -35.46 31.66
C ALA A 569 24.48 -36.95 31.22
N LEU A 570 24.99 -37.30 30.01
CA LEU A 570 24.91 -38.67 29.51
C LEU A 570 25.81 -39.63 30.28
N ALA A 571 27.00 -39.19 30.69
CA ALA A 571 27.90 -39.99 31.54
C ALA A 571 27.32 -40.27 32.94
N ALA A 572 26.52 -39.34 33.46
CA ALA A 572 25.90 -39.50 34.78
C ALA A 572 24.71 -40.48 34.79
N VAL A 573 24.19 -40.92 33.64
CA VAL A 573 23.00 -41.76 33.52
C VAL A 573 23.14 -43.05 34.31
N LYS A 574 24.27 -43.72 34.21
CA LYS A 574 24.53 -44.98 34.89
C LYS A 574 24.39 -44.86 36.43
N GLY A 575 25.11 -43.88 37.00
CA GLY A 575 25.08 -43.65 38.45
C GLY A 575 23.69 -43.24 38.96
N ILE A 576 22.92 -42.49 38.15
CA ILE A 576 21.55 -42.10 38.52
C ILE A 576 20.60 -43.31 38.46
N VAL A 577 20.78 -44.21 37.48
CA VAL A 577 20.00 -45.46 37.40
C VAL A 577 20.36 -46.39 38.57
N GLU A 578 21.67 -46.56 38.90
CA GLU A 578 22.12 -47.32 40.07
C GLU A 578 21.46 -46.82 41.37
N LYS A 579 21.46 -45.52 41.56
CA LYS A 579 20.86 -44.86 42.75
C LYS A 579 19.34 -45.08 42.83
N GLN A 580 18.63 -45.22 41.72
CA GLN A 580 17.19 -45.47 41.72
C GLN A 580 16.82 -46.97 41.87
N LEU A 581 17.75 -47.85 41.58
CA LEU A 581 17.56 -49.28 41.76
C LEU A 581 17.83 -49.75 43.22
N GLY A 582 18.52 -48.92 44.00
CA GLY A 582 18.87 -49.18 45.41
C GLY A 582 20.25 -49.74 45.49
#